data_9793a1c6912d4d306266f4abdc5a081f
#
_entry.id   9793a1c6912d4d306266f4abdc5a081f
#
_cell.length_a   1.000
_cell.length_b   1.000
_cell.length_c   1.000
_cell.angle_alpha   90.00
_cell.angle_beta   90.00
_cell.angle_gamma   90.00
#
_symmetry.space_group_name_H-M   'P 1'
#
loop_
_entity.id
_entity.type
_entity.pdbx_description
1 polymer ?
#
loop_
_entity_poly.entity_id
_entity_poly.type
_entity_poly.pdbx_seq_one_letter_code
_entity_poly.pdbx_strand_id
1 'polypeptide(L)'
;MRKINQLFLLLLILFISIFSEQCDKYTGTPTRVDDCLNQLSDEQKKDLKKTHCCFFQSDNQVDPKCISLTETQYDNIDDFIEYNEILWGYVNVKINCSSFYYKCEIFYIVLFLFIIFT
;
A
#
# COMPACT_ATOMS: atom_id res chain seq x y z
N MET A 1 -32.83 -5.25 -14.37
CA MET A 1 -31.55 -4.52 -14.49
C MET A 1 -30.99 -4.04 -13.17
N ARG A 2 -31.78 -3.46 -12.28
CA ARG A 2 -31.29 -3.00 -10.95
C ARG A 2 -30.69 -4.12 -10.09
N LYS A 3 -31.23 -5.34 -10.15
CA LYS A 3 -30.73 -6.49 -9.38
C LYS A 3 -29.36 -6.99 -9.84
N ILE A 4 -29.08 -6.91 -11.14
CA ILE A 4 -27.79 -7.32 -11.71
C ILE A 4 -26.70 -6.31 -11.33
N ASN A 5 -27.03 -5.03 -11.29
CA ASN A 5 -26.07 -3.99 -10.91
C ASN A 5 -25.67 -4.09 -9.43
N GLN A 6 -26.63 -4.40 -8.53
CA GLN A 6 -26.35 -4.60 -7.11
C GLN A 6 -25.48 -5.84 -6.88
N LEU A 7 -25.74 -6.93 -7.60
CA LEU A 7 -24.92 -8.14 -7.52
C LEU A 7 -23.51 -7.90 -8.02
N PHE A 8 -23.35 -7.17 -9.13
CA PHE A 8 -22.06 -6.79 -9.67
C PHE A 8 -21.29 -5.89 -8.71
N LEU A 9 -21.96 -4.94 -8.09
CA LEU A 9 -21.38 -4.06 -7.08
C LEU A 9 -20.87 -4.84 -5.86
N LEU A 10 -21.69 -5.78 -5.35
CA LEU A 10 -21.32 -6.68 -4.26
C LEU A 10 -20.12 -7.55 -4.61
N LEU A 11 -20.10 -8.12 -5.82
CA LEU A 11 -18.97 -8.91 -6.32
C LEU A 11 -17.70 -8.07 -6.44
N LEU A 12 -17.81 -6.82 -6.87
CA LEU A 12 -16.71 -5.89 -6.98
C LEU A 12 -16.13 -5.53 -5.62
N ILE A 13 -16.98 -5.26 -4.63
CA ILE A 13 -16.58 -4.98 -3.25
C ILE A 13 -15.90 -6.20 -2.63
N LEU A 14 -16.44 -7.39 -2.83
CA LEU A 14 -15.85 -8.65 -2.38
C LEU A 14 -14.50 -8.90 -3.06
N PHE A 15 -14.38 -8.62 -4.34
CA PHE A 15 -13.14 -8.77 -5.10
C PHE A 15 -12.04 -7.86 -4.56
N ILE A 16 -12.36 -6.62 -4.21
CA ILE A 16 -11.41 -5.66 -3.63
C ILE A 16 -10.97 -6.11 -2.23
N SER A 17 -11.91 -6.57 -1.40
CA SER A 17 -11.60 -7.03 -0.04
C SER A 17 -10.75 -8.30 -0.03
N ILE A 18 -10.82 -9.15 -1.06
CA ILE A 18 -9.99 -10.35 -1.19
C ILE A 18 -8.53 -10.00 -1.52
N PHE A 19 -8.29 -8.93 -2.29
CA PHE A 19 -6.96 -8.52 -2.72
C PHE A 19 -6.28 -7.48 -1.82
N SER A 20 -6.93 -7.01 -0.75
CA SER A 20 -6.35 -6.06 0.18
C SER A 20 -5.57 -6.78 1.28
N GLU A 21 -4.29 -7.05 1.03
CA GLU A 21 -3.39 -7.50 2.08
C GLU A 21 -2.93 -6.31 2.93
N GLN A 22 -2.61 -6.57 4.18
CA GLN A 22 -2.08 -5.54 5.06
C GLN A 22 -0.61 -5.25 4.72
N CYS A 23 -0.22 -3.99 4.86
CA CYS A 23 1.18 -3.60 4.81
C CYS A 23 1.98 -4.38 5.87
N ASP A 24 3.19 -4.77 5.58
CA ASP A 24 4.08 -5.61 6.39
C ASP A 24 3.68 -7.11 6.44
N LYS A 25 2.49 -7.48 5.95
CA LYS A 25 2.01 -8.87 5.93
C LYS A 25 1.80 -9.41 4.52
N TYR A 26 2.50 -8.83 3.55
CA TYR A 26 2.46 -9.35 2.19
C TYR A 26 3.03 -10.77 2.15
N THR A 27 2.24 -11.73 1.66
CA THR A 27 2.57 -13.16 1.70
C THR A 27 3.59 -13.58 0.65
N GLY A 28 3.79 -12.78 -0.38
CA GLY A 28 4.82 -13.00 -1.41
C GLY A 28 6.01 -12.07 -1.22
N THR A 29 7.05 -12.27 -2.02
CA THR A 29 8.16 -11.30 -2.11
C THR A 29 7.76 -10.20 -3.08
N PRO A 30 7.61 -8.94 -2.64
CA PRO A 30 7.29 -7.86 -3.55
C PRO A 30 8.45 -7.61 -4.51
N THR A 31 8.14 -7.36 -5.78
CA THR A 31 9.15 -7.11 -6.82
C THR A 31 9.20 -5.65 -7.26
N ARG A 32 8.17 -4.89 -6.96
CA ARG A 32 8.05 -3.46 -7.33
C ARG A 32 7.15 -2.72 -6.36
N VAL A 33 7.17 -1.40 -6.47
CA VAL A 33 6.42 -0.48 -5.60
C VAL A 33 4.92 -0.80 -5.58
N ASP A 34 4.35 -1.18 -6.72
CA ASP A 34 2.92 -1.50 -6.83
C ASP A 34 2.50 -2.69 -5.97
N ASP A 35 3.40 -3.60 -5.65
CA ASP A 35 3.12 -4.74 -4.78
C ASP A 35 2.94 -4.31 -3.31
N CYS A 36 3.42 -3.12 -2.95
CA CYS A 36 3.31 -2.54 -1.61
C CYS A 36 2.18 -1.51 -1.48
N LEU A 37 1.22 -1.50 -2.41
CA LEU A 37 0.00 -0.68 -2.31
C LEU A 37 -1.03 -1.31 -1.38
N ASN A 38 -0.56 -1.96 -0.33
CA ASN A 38 -1.41 -2.66 0.61
C ASN A 38 -2.05 -1.70 1.60
N GLN A 39 -3.23 -2.09 2.07
CA GLN A 39 -3.98 -1.31 3.02
C GLN A 39 -3.32 -1.36 4.40
N LEU A 40 -3.20 -0.20 5.05
CA LEU A 40 -2.80 -0.15 6.44
C LEU A 40 -3.92 -0.70 7.33
N SER A 41 -3.56 -1.51 8.34
CA SER A 41 -4.53 -1.98 9.33
C SER A 41 -5.00 -0.83 10.23
N ASP A 42 -6.13 -1.02 10.92
CA ASP A 42 -6.63 -0.03 11.88
C ASP A 42 -5.62 0.22 13.00
N GLU A 43 -4.94 -0.81 13.46
CA GLU A 43 -3.87 -0.69 14.44
C GLU A 43 -2.72 0.17 13.91
N GLN A 44 -2.28 -0.05 12.68
CA GLN A 44 -1.22 0.75 12.06
C GLN A 44 -1.62 2.22 11.93
N LYS A 45 -2.86 2.50 11.56
CA LYS A 45 -3.36 3.88 11.41
C LYS A 45 -3.55 4.60 12.73
N LYS A 46 -4.18 3.95 13.72
CA LYS A 46 -4.57 4.59 14.98
C LYS A 46 -3.49 4.54 16.04
N ASP A 47 -2.94 3.36 16.29
CA ASP A 47 -2.00 3.14 17.39
C ASP A 47 -0.57 3.49 17.00
N LEU A 48 -0.16 3.10 15.79
CA LEU A 48 1.19 3.34 15.29
C LEU A 48 1.30 4.59 14.41
N LYS A 49 0.18 5.24 14.11
CA LYS A 49 0.09 6.46 13.29
C LYS A 49 0.76 6.32 11.92
N LYS A 50 0.68 5.14 11.32
CA LYS A 50 1.22 4.89 10.00
C LYS A 50 0.32 5.51 8.92
N THR A 51 0.95 6.10 7.91
CA THR A 51 0.23 6.78 6.82
C THR A 51 0.58 6.24 5.44
N HIS A 52 1.72 5.58 5.30
CA HIS A 52 2.22 5.09 4.01
C HIS A 52 2.67 3.64 4.10
N CYS A 53 2.38 2.88 3.04
CA CYS A 53 2.98 1.57 2.81
C CYS A 53 3.95 1.68 1.64
N CYS A 54 5.21 1.32 1.86
CA CYS A 54 6.30 1.60 0.95
C CYS A 54 7.09 0.33 0.61
N PHE A 55 7.72 0.34 -0.55
CA PHE A 55 8.61 -0.72 -1.01
C PHE A 55 10.03 -0.45 -0.50
N PHE A 56 10.57 -1.40 0.25
CA PHE A 56 11.91 -1.33 0.83
C PHE A 56 12.83 -2.36 0.18
N GLN A 57 14.01 -1.91 -0.26
CA GLN A 57 15.05 -2.80 -0.76
C GLN A 57 16.44 -2.28 -0.36
N SER A 58 17.41 -3.19 -0.25
CA SER A 58 18.81 -2.86 -0.02
C SER A 58 19.69 -3.86 -0.78
N ASP A 59 20.93 -3.47 -1.08
CA ASP A 59 21.84 -4.32 -1.86
C ASP A 59 22.27 -5.59 -1.12
N ASN A 60 22.30 -5.54 0.22
CA ASN A 60 22.69 -6.67 1.05
C ASN A 60 21.49 -7.43 1.63
N GLN A 61 20.28 -7.09 1.26
CA GLN A 61 19.06 -7.80 1.65
C GLN A 61 18.60 -8.68 0.49
N VAL A 62 18.41 -9.98 0.78
CA VAL A 62 18.04 -10.96 -0.25
C VAL A 62 16.63 -10.68 -0.78
N ASP A 63 15.68 -10.38 0.11
CA ASP A 63 14.29 -10.20 -0.24
C ASP A 63 13.80 -8.79 0.07
N PRO A 64 13.30 -8.04 -0.94
CA PRO A 64 12.59 -6.80 -0.70
C PRO A 64 11.34 -7.02 0.15
N LYS A 65 10.88 -5.99 0.83
CA LYS A 65 9.68 -6.07 1.68
C LYS A 65 8.85 -4.80 1.60
N CYS A 66 7.60 -4.92 1.99
CA CYS A 66 6.73 -3.76 2.22
C CYS A 66 6.86 -3.31 3.67
N ILE A 67 7.03 -2.01 3.90
CA ILE A 67 7.11 -1.41 5.23
C ILE A 67 6.09 -0.31 5.38
N SER A 68 5.60 -0.11 6.58
CA SER A 68 4.71 1.00 6.91
C SER A 68 5.49 2.15 7.53
N LEU A 69 5.23 3.37 7.06
CA LEU A 69 5.87 4.59 7.56
C LEU A 69 4.85 5.55 8.16
N THR A 70 5.28 6.30 9.18
CA THR A 70 4.54 7.45 9.66
C THR A 70 4.74 8.63 8.71
N GLU A 71 3.90 9.66 8.82
CA GLU A 71 4.04 10.87 8.01
C GLU A 71 5.39 11.56 8.23
N THR A 72 5.85 11.62 9.48
CA THR A 72 7.17 12.19 9.81
C THR A 72 8.31 11.42 9.16
N GLN A 73 8.25 10.09 9.16
CA GLN A 73 9.25 9.26 8.50
C GLN A 73 9.22 9.44 6.98
N TYR A 74 8.04 9.56 6.41
CA TYR A 74 7.86 9.82 4.98
C TYR A 74 8.39 11.19 4.56
N ASP A 75 8.10 12.22 5.35
CA ASP A 75 8.57 13.59 5.06
C ASP A 75 10.09 13.72 5.20
N ASN A 76 10.71 12.91 6.07
CA ASN A 76 12.16 12.89 6.30
C ASN A 76 12.75 11.54 5.85
N ILE A 77 12.40 11.09 4.65
CA ILE A 77 12.74 9.75 4.18
C ILE A 77 14.26 9.53 4.05
N ASP A 78 15.00 10.57 3.69
CA ASP A 78 16.46 10.48 3.57
C ASP A 78 17.11 10.20 4.93
N ASP A 79 16.64 10.85 5.98
CA ASP A 79 17.09 10.60 7.35
C ASP A 79 16.71 9.20 7.83
N PHE A 80 15.53 8.72 7.45
CA PHE A 80 15.09 7.38 7.75
C PHE A 80 15.93 6.31 7.05
N ILE A 81 16.31 6.55 5.80
CA ILE A 81 17.22 5.70 5.03
C ILE A 81 18.59 5.63 5.71
N GLU A 82 19.16 6.78 6.03
CA GLU A 82 20.47 6.86 6.72
C GLU A 82 20.43 6.15 8.05
N TYR A 83 19.38 6.31 8.84
CA TYR A 83 19.18 5.62 10.11
C TYR A 83 19.20 4.10 9.96
N ASN A 84 18.53 3.58 8.95
CA ASN A 84 18.51 2.14 8.67
C ASN A 84 19.86 1.61 8.21
N GLU A 85 20.60 2.39 7.41
CA GLU A 85 21.94 2.01 6.98
C GLU A 85 22.92 1.94 8.15
N ILE A 86 22.88 2.93 9.02
CA ILE A 86 23.79 3.01 10.18
C ILE A 86 23.44 1.96 11.24
N LEU A 87 22.17 1.88 11.63
CA LEU A 87 21.74 1.05 12.75
C LEU A 87 21.67 -0.43 12.41
N TRP A 88 21.16 -0.76 11.21
CA TRP A 88 20.91 -2.14 10.80
C TRP A 88 21.94 -2.67 9.79
N GLY A 89 22.89 -1.83 9.37
CA GLY A 89 23.94 -2.23 8.45
C GLY A 89 23.48 -2.50 7.03
N TYR A 90 22.32 -1.99 6.63
CA TYR A 90 21.85 -2.10 5.25
C TYR A 90 22.72 -1.26 4.32
N VAL A 91 22.90 -1.71 3.09
CA VAL A 91 23.70 -1.04 2.05
C VAL A 91 22.79 -0.54 0.94
N ASN A 92 22.94 0.72 0.57
CA ASN A 92 22.18 1.36 -0.51
C ASN A 92 20.67 1.14 -0.38
N VAL A 93 20.11 1.54 0.75
CA VAL A 93 18.67 1.42 1.03
C VAL A 93 17.89 2.30 0.06
N LYS A 94 16.88 1.70 -0.59
CA LYS A 94 15.90 2.39 -1.43
C LYS A 94 14.51 2.17 -0.89
N ILE A 95 13.80 3.26 -0.63
CA ILE A 95 12.42 3.22 -0.16
C ILE A 95 11.56 4.01 -1.15
N ASN A 96 10.60 3.33 -1.77
CA ASN A 96 9.68 3.92 -2.72
C ASN A 96 8.26 3.79 -2.20
N CYS A 97 7.61 4.93 -2.02
CA CYS A 97 6.23 4.99 -1.59
C CYS A 97 5.37 5.48 -2.75
N SER A 98 4.37 4.71 -3.16
CA SER A 98 3.44 5.19 -4.15
C SER A 98 2.13 5.61 -3.48
N SER A 99 1.46 6.59 -4.09
CA SER A 99 0.22 7.15 -3.58
C SER A 99 -0.93 6.17 -3.75
N PHE A 100 -1.34 5.51 -2.67
CA PHE A 100 -2.49 4.61 -2.65
C PHE A 100 -3.79 5.33 -3.03
N TYR A 101 -3.90 6.61 -2.69
CA TYR A 101 -5.08 7.43 -2.98
C TYR A 101 -5.44 7.50 -4.47
N TYR A 102 -4.47 7.41 -5.35
CA TYR A 102 -4.68 7.59 -6.78
C TYR A 102 -5.50 6.46 -7.39
N LYS A 103 -5.23 5.21 -7.00
CA LYS A 103 -5.97 4.05 -7.52
C LYS A 103 -7.39 3.96 -6.95
N CYS A 104 -7.59 4.34 -5.71
CA CYS A 104 -8.90 4.38 -5.09
C CYS A 104 -9.81 5.45 -5.71
N GLU A 105 -9.28 6.64 -6.02
CA GLU A 105 -10.05 7.70 -6.68
C GLU A 105 -10.53 7.28 -8.06
N ILE A 106 -9.65 6.73 -8.89
CA ILE A 106 -10.01 6.23 -10.22
C ILE A 106 -11.08 5.15 -10.11
N PHE A 107 -10.95 4.26 -9.15
CA PHE A 107 -11.91 3.20 -8.92
C PHE A 107 -13.30 3.75 -8.55
N TYR A 108 -13.36 4.72 -7.63
CA TYR A 108 -14.60 5.37 -7.25
C TYR A 108 -15.22 6.15 -8.41
N ILE A 109 -14.43 6.81 -9.23
CA ILE A 109 -14.90 7.51 -10.42
C ILE A 109 -15.50 6.53 -11.43
N VAL A 110 -14.82 5.42 -11.71
CA VAL A 110 -15.32 4.38 -12.62
C VAL A 110 -16.60 3.77 -12.09
N LEU A 111 -16.66 3.48 -10.80
CA LEU A 111 -17.85 2.96 -10.14
C LEU A 111 -19.02 3.94 -10.23
N PHE A 112 -18.77 5.21 -9.98
CA PHE A 112 -19.77 6.28 -10.03
C PHE A 112 -20.31 6.46 -11.45
N LEU A 113 -19.42 6.47 -12.45
CA LEU A 113 -19.82 6.53 -13.86
C LEU A 113 -20.64 5.31 -14.26
N PHE A 114 -20.27 4.13 -13.77
CA PHE A 114 -21.02 2.91 -14.03
C PHE A 114 -22.44 2.97 -13.47
N ILE A 115 -22.60 3.50 -12.26
CA ILE A 115 -23.91 3.67 -11.61
C ILE A 115 -24.78 4.69 -12.36
N ILE A 116 -24.19 5.79 -12.85
CA ILE A 116 -24.94 6.83 -13.57
C ILE A 116 -25.39 6.33 -14.94
N PHE A 117 -24.55 5.56 -15.65
CA PHE A 117 -24.83 5.13 -17.03
C PHE A 117 -25.62 3.81 -17.13
N THR A 118 -25.93 3.18 -16.03
CA THR A 118 -26.81 2.01 -15.97
C THR A 118 -28.08 2.30 -15.19
#